data_26e1f1c2924d7d85cf4d86605a003552
#
_entry.id   26e1f1c2924d7d85cf4d86605a003552
#
_cell.length_a   1.000
_cell.length_b   1.000
_cell.length_c   1.000
_cell.angle_alpha   90.00
_cell.angle_beta   90.00
_cell.angle_gamma   90.00
#
_symmetry.space_group_name_H-M   'P 1'
#
loop_
_entity.id
_entity.type
_entity.pdbx_description
1 polymer ?
#
loop_
_entity_poly.entity_id
_entity_poly.type
_entity_poly.pdbx_seq_one_letter_code
_entity_poly.pdbx_strand_id
1 'polypeptide(L)'
;MGERSPVAVQDSAAASRLAIAESLTNLLSAVPDDLGQTKLSANWMADAGSAGQDAALYAAVEAASRLCIDLGISIPVGKDSLSMRARWKGDDGQRVEVGSPVSLIVTAHAPVSDVRRALTPEISPEMQTSLILVDLGAGKQRLGGSALAQITGRDGDPVPDLDDPQLLVKLWQAVREAQAEGLLLAYHDRSDGGLFATACEMAFAGHCGVSLQLDMLTIDPFTADAGDYKIRTEQVA
;
A
#
# COMPACT_ATOMS: atom_id res chain seq x y z
N MET A 1 3.27 -4.99 8.05
CA MET A 1 2.97 -6.10 7.11
C MET A 1 2.31 -5.49 5.89
N GLY A 2 2.49 -6.08 4.71
CA GLY A 2 1.88 -5.58 3.48
C GLY A 2 1.40 -6.71 2.58
N GLU A 3 0.31 -6.49 1.85
CA GLU A 3 -0.25 -7.38 0.84
C GLU A 3 -1.15 -6.59 -0.12
N ARG A 4 -1.31 -7.04 -1.35
CA ARG A 4 -2.20 -6.41 -2.36
C ARG A 4 -2.78 -7.47 -3.30
N SER A 5 -3.34 -8.51 -2.71
CA SER A 5 -3.85 -9.68 -3.47
C SER A 5 -4.89 -9.31 -4.53
N PRO A 6 -5.85 -8.39 -4.31
CA PRO A 6 -6.78 -8.00 -5.37
C PRO A 6 -6.12 -7.35 -6.59
N VAL A 7 -5.06 -6.57 -6.39
CA VAL A 7 -4.27 -5.97 -7.49
C VAL A 7 -3.55 -7.04 -8.29
N ALA A 8 -3.08 -8.11 -7.64
CA ALA A 8 -2.32 -9.19 -8.28
C ALA A 8 -3.13 -9.97 -9.33
N VAL A 9 -4.45 -9.94 -9.27
CA VAL A 9 -5.33 -10.52 -10.30
C VAL A 9 -5.13 -9.83 -11.66
N GLN A 10 -4.84 -8.54 -11.64
CA GLN A 10 -4.65 -7.73 -12.85
C GLN A 10 -3.16 -7.53 -13.18
N ASP A 11 -2.33 -7.25 -12.16
CA ASP A 11 -0.88 -7.03 -12.30
C ASP A 11 -0.15 -7.53 -11.05
N SER A 12 0.41 -8.72 -11.15
CA SER A 12 1.14 -9.36 -10.05
C SER A 12 2.47 -8.67 -9.72
N ALA A 13 3.09 -7.99 -10.69
CA ALA A 13 4.32 -7.23 -10.48
C ALA A 13 4.04 -5.96 -9.67
N ALA A 14 3.01 -5.18 -10.05
CA ALA A 14 2.55 -4.01 -9.30
C ALA A 14 2.12 -4.38 -7.87
N ALA A 15 1.33 -5.46 -7.72
CA ALA A 15 0.92 -5.97 -6.41
C ALA A 15 2.11 -6.30 -5.50
N SER A 16 3.18 -6.88 -6.06
CA SER A 16 4.38 -7.22 -5.29
C SER A 16 5.15 -5.99 -4.84
N ARG A 17 5.28 -4.98 -5.70
CA ARG A 17 5.89 -3.69 -5.31
C ARG A 17 5.08 -2.99 -4.22
N LEU A 18 3.76 -2.99 -4.36
CA LEU A 18 2.86 -2.38 -3.37
C LEU A 18 2.89 -3.13 -2.03
N ALA A 19 2.91 -4.47 -2.02
CA ALA A 19 3.00 -5.24 -0.78
C ALA A 19 4.28 -4.92 0.00
N ILE A 20 5.42 -4.76 -0.70
CA ILE A 20 6.67 -4.32 -0.08
C ILE A 20 6.54 -2.88 0.41
N ALA A 21 6.06 -1.95 -0.41
CA ALA A 21 5.89 -0.56 -0.05
C ALA A 21 4.98 -0.39 1.18
N GLU A 22 3.85 -1.08 1.22
CA GLU A 22 2.94 -1.08 2.37
C GLU A 22 3.59 -1.61 3.64
N SER A 23 4.35 -2.71 3.55
CA SER A 23 5.08 -3.23 4.70
C SER A 23 6.08 -2.23 5.27
N LEU A 24 6.70 -1.40 4.40
CA LEU A 24 7.64 -0.37 4.79
C LEU A 24 6.94 0.88 5.34
N THR A 25 5.84 1.33 4.74
CA THR A 25 5.07 2.46 5.26
C THR A 25 4.45 2.13 6.62
N ASN A 26 3.94 0.91 6.81
CA ASN A 26 3.50 0.44 8.11
C ASN A 26 4.65 0.43 9.16
N LEU A 27 5.82 -0.08 8.77
CA LEU A 27 6.99 -0.14 9.66
C LEU A 27 7.48 1.26 10.05
N LEU A 28 7.29 2.26 9.18
CA LEU A 28 7.74 3.62 9.39
C LEU A 28 7.12 4.28 10.62
N SER A 29 5.94 3.84 11.05
CA SER A 29 5.31 4.26 12.32
C SER A 29 6.18 3.99 13.54
N ALA A 30 7.00 2.93 13.51
CA ALA A 30 7.97 2.62 14.57
C ALA A 30 9.24 3.48 14.52
N VAL A 31 9.40 4.31 13.51
CA VAL A 31 10.57 5.18 13.28
C VAL A 31 11.91 4.41 13.32
N PRO A 32 12.09 3.40 12.45
CA PRO A 32 13.32 2.63 12.42
C PRO A 32 14.53 3.48 12.04
N ASP A 33 15.71 3.07 12.49
CA ASP A 33 16.93 3.89 12.36
C ASP A 33 17.43 4.02 10.92
N ASP A 34 17.40 2.92 10.15
CA ASP A 34 17.92 2.90 8.78
C ASP A 34 17.12 1.94 7.90
N LEU A 35 16.70 2.42 6.72
CA LEU A 35 16.02 1.60 5.72
C LEU A 35 16.86 0.40 5.31
N GLY A 36 18.15 0.56 5.10
CA GLY A 36 19.07 -0.51 4.68
C GLY A 36 19.20 -1.66 5.68
N GLN A 37 18.85 -1.44 6.94
CA GLN A 37 18.83 -2.49 7.96
C GLN A 37 17.51 -3.29 7.95
N THR A 38 16.52 -2.88 7.15
CA THR A 38 15.26 -3.58 7.04
C THR A 38 15.44 -4.94 6.39
N LYS A 39 14.85 -5.97 6.99
CA LYS A 39 14.76 -7.33 6.46
C LYS A 39 13.30 -7.71 6.29
N LEU A 40 13.02 -8.35 5.17
CA LEU A 40 11.67 -8.78 4.84
C LEU A 40 11.56 -10.31 4.97
N SER A 41 10.41 -10.77 5.44
CA SER A 41 9.95 -12.13 5.28
C SER A 41 8.83 -12.14 4.25
N ALA A 42 8.92 -12.98 3.24
CA ALA A 42 7.96 -13.02 2.13
C ALA A 42 7.31 -14.39 2.01
N ASN A 43 5.99 -14.38 1.76
CA ASN A 43 5.23 -15.59 1.52
C ASN A 43 4.47 -15.44 0.20
N TRP A 44 4.87 -16.21 -0.82
CA TRP A 44 4.17 -16.32 -2.09
C TRP A 44 3.18 -17.48 -2.08
N MET A 45 1.98 -17.22 -2.59
CA MET A 45 0.96 -18.24 -2.79
C MET A 45 0.49 -18.18 -4.24
N ALA A 46 0.36 -19.35 -4.87
CA ALA A 46 -0.10 -19.46 -6.25
C ALA A 46 -0.66 -20.86 -6.55
N ASP A 47 -1.48 -20.96 -7.57
CA ASP A 47 -1.87 -22.22 -8.18
C ASP A 47 -0.94 -22.53 -9.36
N ALA A 48 0.32 -22.86 -9.06
CA ALA A 48 1.35 -23.10 -10.06
C ALA A 48 0.97 -24.25 -11.01
N GLY A 49 1.35 -24.11 -12.28
CA GLY A 49 0.96 -25.03 -13.35
C GLY A 49 -0.42 -24.72 -13.95
N SER A 50 -1.21 -23.81 -13.40
CA SER A 50 -2.42 -23.30 -14.04
C SER A 50 -2.09 -22.22 -15.08
N ALA A 51 -2.97 -22.07 -16.07
CA ALA A 51 -2.76 -21.11 -17.16
C ALA A 51 -2.50 -19.70 -16.64
N GLY A 52 -1.35 -19.12 -17.03
CA GLY A 52 -0.93 -17.77 -16.65
C GLY A 52 -0.33 -17.64 -15.24
N GLN A 53 -0.53 -18.59 -14.32
CA GLN A 53 -0.09 -18.45 -12.94
C GLN A 53 1.45 -18.49 -12.78
N ASP A 54 2.14 -19.31 -13.57
CA ASP A 54 3.60 -19.39 -13.54
C ASP A 54 4.25 -18.09 -14.02
N ALA A 55 3.71 -17.49 -15.08
CA ALA A 55 4.17 -16.20 -15.60
C ALA A 55 3.90 -15.07 -14.59
N ALA A 56 2.73 -15.05 -13.99
CA ALA A 56 2.35 -14.09 -12.96
C ALA A 56 3.26 -14.21 -11.71
N LEU A 57 3.53 -15.44 -11.27
CA LEU A 57 4.46 -15.69 -10.15
C LEU A 57 5.87 -15.21 -10.47
N TYR A 58 6.37 -15.50 -11.68
CA TYR A 58 7.68 -15.04 -12.10
C TYR A 58 7.77 -13.50 -12.09
N ALA A 59 6.78 -12.82 -12.67
CA ALA A 59 6.71 -11.36 -12.69
C ALA A 59 6.64 -10.75 -11.29
N ALA A 60 5.89 -11.36 -10.39
CA ALA A 60 5.80 -10.97 -8.98
C ALA A 60 7.16 -11.05 -8.27
N VAL A 61 7.86 -12.18 -8.40
CA VAL A 61 9.16 -12.40 -7.77
C VAL A 61 10.23 -11.49 -8.37
N GLU A 62 10.26 -11.31 -9.69
CA GLU A 62 11.18 -10.42 -10.37
C GLU A 62 11.00 -8.97 -9.90
N ALA A 63 9.76 -8.48 -9.84
CA ALA A 63 9.43 -7.14 -9.38
C ALA A 63 9.84 -6.91 -7.92
N ALA A 64 9.55 -7.87 -7.04
CA ALA A 64 9.96 -7.82 -5.63
C ALA A 64 11.49 -7.79 -5.48
N SER A 65 12.20 -8.63 -6.24
CA SER A 65 13.67 -8.68 -6.22
C SER A 65 14.30 -7.36 -6.67
N ARG A 66 13.83 -6.80 -7.79
CA ARG A 66 14.33 -5.53 -8.32
C ARG A 66 14.09 -4.39 -7.32
N LEU A 67 12.88 -4.29 -6.78
CA LEU A 67 12.56 -3.26 -5.79
C LEU A 67 13.44 -3.37 -4.54
N CYS A 68 13.68 -4.58 -4.02
CA CYS A 68 14.57 -4.77 -2.88
C CYS A 68 16.01 -4.31 -3.17
N ILE A 69 16.51 -4.56 -4.40
CA ILE A 69 17.83 -4.09 -4.84
C ILE A 69 17.86 -2.55 -4.90
N ASP A 70 16.84 -1.92 -5.49
CA ASP A 70 16.73 -0.47 -5.63
C ASP A 70 16.65 0.24 -4.28
N LEU A 71 16.02 -0.38 -3.28
CA LEU A 71 15.89 0.12 -1.91
C LEU A 71 17.06 -0.25 -0.99
N GLY A 72 17.98 -1.13 -1.42
CA GLY A 72 19.10 -1.62 -0.59
C GLY A 72 18.66 -2.52 0.57
N ILE A 73 17.50 -3.19 0.46
CA ILE A 73 16.96 -4.10 1.48
C ILE A 73 16.99 -5.55 0.98
N SER A 74 16.64 -6.51 1.84
CA SER A 74 16.69 -7.93 1.46
C SER A 74 15.54 -8.75 2.02
N ILE A 75 15.25 -9.86 1.33
CA ILE A 75 14.32 -10.92 1.75
C ILE A 75 15.15 -12.15 2.13
N PRO A 76 15.72 -12.22 3.35
CA PRO A 76 16.56 -13.35 3.76
C PRO A 76 15.77 -14.61 4.05
N VAL A 77 14.48 -14.52 4.28
CA VAL A 77 13.63 -15.63 4.68
C VAL A 77 12.25 -15.48 4.02
N GLY A 78 11.66 -16.62 3.73
CA GLY A 78 10.31 -16.68 3.17
C GLY A 78 9.91 -18.12 2.92
N LYS A 79 8.72 -18.27 2.38
CA LYS A 79 8.20 -19.56 1.93
C LYS A 79 7.27 -19.37 0.73
N ASP A 80 6.95 -20.46 0.09
CA ASP A 80 5.93 -20.51 -0.94
C ASP A 80 4.85 -21.55 -0.62
N SER A 81 3.70 -21.38 -1.26
CA SER A 81 2.59 -22.32 -1.29
C SER A 81 2.06 -22.37 -2.72
N LEU A 82 2.60 -23.29 -3.53
CA LEU A 82 2.39 -23.29 -4.98
C LEU A 82 1.27 -24.26 -5.44
N SER A 83 0.57 -24.90 -4.52
CA SER A 83 -0.54 -25.81 -4.80
C SER A 83 -1.88 -25.25 -4.27
N MET A 84 -2.10 -23.95 -4.41
CA MET A 84 -3.26 -23.25 -3.84
C MET A 84 -4.51 -23.47 -4.68
N ARG A 85 -5.02 -24.71 -4.66
CA ARG A 85 -6.17 -25.15 -5.43
C ARG A 85 -7.12 -25.99 -4.57
N ALA A 86 -8.39 -25.62 -4.56
CA ALA A 86 -9.45 -26.42 -3.97
C ALA A 86 -10.21 -27.21 -5.04
N ARG A 87 -10.58 -28.43 -4.73
CA ARG A 87 -11.35 -29.31 -5.61
C ARG A 87 -12.43 -30.03 -4.82
N TRP A 88 -13.66 -30.00 -5.33
CA TRP A 88 -14.77 -30.72 -4.72
C TRP A 88 -15.78 -31.19 -5.76
N LYS A 89 -16.79 -31.94 -5.35
CA LYS A 89 -17.95 -32.25 -6.17
C LYS A 89 -19.07 -31.27 -5.84
N GLY A 90 -19.60 -30.58 -6.84
CA GLY A 90 -20.79 -29.76 -6.71
C GLY A 90 -22.05 -30.59 -6.41
N ASP A 91 -23.15 -29.91 -6.09
CA ASP A 91 -24.45 -30.59 -5.81
C ASP A 91 -24.98 -31.32 -7.02
N ASP A 92 -24.59 -30.96 -8.23
CA ASP A 92 -24.87 -31.61 -9.50
C ASP A 92 -23.96 -32.84 -9.79
N GLY A 93 -23.06 -33.17 -8.85
CA GLY A 93 -22.07 -34.23 -8.98
C GLY A 93 -20.89 -33.93 -9.89
N GLN A 94 -20.84 -32.75 -10.50
CA GLN A 94 -19.70 -32.30 -11.33
C GLN A 94 -18.49 -31.90 -10.47
N ARG A 95 -17.31 -32.04 -11.04
CA ARG A 95 -16.08 -31.60 -10.39
C ARG A 95 -15.96 -30.07 -10.47
N VAL A 96 -15.87 -29.42 -9.33
CA VAL A 96 -15.58 -28.00 -9.21
C VAL A 96 -14.13 -27.82 -8.78
N GLU A 97 -13.45 -26.85 -9.37
CA GLU A 97 -12.07 -26.51 -9.06
C GLU A 97 -11.92 -24.99 -8.98
N VAL A 98 -11.23 -24.50 -7.95
CA VAL A 98 -10.90 -23.09 -7.78
C VAL A 98 -9.43 -23.00 -7.42
N GLY A 99 -8.66 -22.25 -8.23
CA GLY A 99 -7.26 -21.89 -7.95
C GLY A 99 -7.16 -20.49 -7.34
N SER A 100 -6.22 -20.29 -6.44
CA SER A 100 -5.89 -18.98 -5.92
C SER A 100 -5.01 -18.24 -6.92
N PRO A 101 -5.28 -16.95 -7.21
CA PRO A 101 -4.33 -16.13 -7.96
C PRO A 101 -3.03 -15.94 -7.16
N VAL A 102 -2.00 -15.44 -7.83
CA VAL A 102 -0.74 -15.07 -7.16
C VAL A 102 -1.04 -14.08 -6.05
N SER A 103 -0.48 -14.35 -4.87
CA SER A 103 -0.55 -13.46 -3.72
C SER A 103 0.82 -13.37 -3.06
N LEU A 104 1.18 -12.19 -2.59
CA LEU A 104 2.39 -11.96 -1.82
C LEU A 104 2.04 -11.29 -0.49
N ILE A 105 2.44 -11.90 0.60
CA ILE A 105 2.38 -11.31 1.94
C ILE A 105 3.80 -11.03 2.41
N VAL A 106 4.06 -9.80 2.80
CA VAL A 106 5.37 -9.33 3.26
C VAL A 106 5.29 -8.89 4.72
N THR A 107 6.26 -9.29 5.53
CA THR A 107 6.47 -8.75 6.87
C THR A 107 7.83 -8.08 6.91
N ALA A 108 7.85 -6.80 7.28
CA ALA A 108 9.08 -6.03 7.43
C ALA A 108 9.54 -6.00 8.89
N HIS A 109 10.84 -6.08 9.09
CA HIS A 109 11.51 -6.06 10.38
C HIS A 109 12.70 -5.11 10.32
N ALA A 110 12.85 -4.24 11.31
CA ALA A 110 14.00 -3.36 11.43
C ALA A 110 14.34 -3.10 12.91
N PRO A 111 15.59 -2.80 13.24
CA PRO A 111 15.94 -2.34 14.57
C PRO A 111 15.34 -0.95 14.82
N VAL A 112 14.94 -0.72 16.08
CA VAL A 112 14.43 0.56 16.58
C VAL A 112 15.24 0.92 17.81
N SER A 113 15.96 2.03 17.79
CA SER A 113 16.83 2.45 18.90
C SER A 113 16.06 2.96 20.10
N ASP A 114 14.90 3.59 19.90
CA ASP A 114 14.05 4.12 20.95
C ASP A 114 12.56 3.92 20.65
N VAL A 115 11.95 2.91 21.25
CA VAL A 115 10.53 2.55 21.07
C VAL A 115 9.55 3.65 21.52
N ARG A 116 10.00 4.61 22.36
CA ARG A 116 9.17 5.75 22.81
C ARG A 116 8.90 6.76 21.72
N ARG A 117 9.65 6.67 20.62
CA ARG A 117 9.51 7.54 19.44
C ARG A 117 8.48 7.03 18.43
N ALA A 118 7.92 5.84 18.68
CA ALA A 118 6.90 5.29 17.80
C ALA A 118 5.69 6.23 17.69
N LEU A 119 5.20 6.39 16.47
CA LEU A 119 4.03 7.19 16.15
C LEU A 119 2.80 6.29 16.09
N THR A 120 1.67 6.82 16.53
CA THR A 120 0.36 6.15 16.45
C THR A 120 -0.57 6.94 15.53
N PRO A 121 -1.68 6.38 15.08
CA PRO A 121 -2.68 7.13 14.32
C PRO A 121 -3.50 8.12 15.15
N GLU A 122 -3.26 8.21 16.46
CA GLU A 122 -4.03 9.03 17.40
C GLU A 122 -3.84 10.53 17.14
N ILE A 123 -4.92 11.20 16.74
CA ILE A 123 -4.95 12.66 16.58
C ILE A 123 -5.24 13.29 17.95
N SER A 124 -4.41 14.24 18.38
CA SER A 124 -4.66 15.02 19.59
C SER A 124 -5.61 16.20 19.28
N PRO A 125 -6.83 16.21 19.85
CA PRO A 125 -7.79 17.30 19.63
C PRO A 125 -7.42 18.60 20.38
N GLU A 126 -6.49 18.52 21.32
CA GLU A 126 -6.10 19.66 22.19
C GLU A 126 -5.05 20.56 21.53
N MET A 127 -4.46 20.12 20.42
CA MET A 127 -3.38 20.83 19.73
C MET A 127 -3.85 21.41 18.39
N GLN A 128 -3.40 22.61 18.07
CA GLN A 128 -3.54 23.15 16.71
C GLN A 128 -2.57 22.42 15.79
N THR A 129 -3.05 21.51 14.99
CA THR A 129 -2.28 20.69 14.08
C THR A 129 -2.88 20.69 12.69
N SER A 130 -2.09 20.28 11.71
CA SER A 130 -2.54 20.06 10.33
C SER A 130 -2.38 18.60 9.95
N LEU A 131 -3.37 18.01 9.34
CA LEU A 131 -3.26 16.71 8.71
C LEU A 131 -2.62 16.89 7.33
N ILE A 132 -1.50 16.21 7.10
CA ILE A 132 -0.74 16.29 5.84
C ILE A 132 -0.89 14.97 5.11
N LEU A 133 -1.35 15.03 3.86
CA LEU A 133 -1.35 13.90 2.93
C LEU A 133 -0.05 13.90 2.12
N VAL A 134 0.71 12.81 2.19
CA VAL A 134 1.87 12.58 1.31
C VAL A 134 1.49 11.57 0.25
N ASP A 135 1.50 11.97 -1.02
CA ASP A 135 1.14 11.13 -2.16
C ASP A 135 2.40 10.67 -2.91
N LEU A 136 2.69 9.37 -2.86
CA LEU A 136 3.78 8.74 -3.62
C LEU A 136 3.35 8.36 -5.05
N GLY A 137 2.06 8.46 -5.37
CA GLY A 137 1.52 8.15 -6.68
C GLY A 137 1.65 9.28 -7.71
N ALA A 138 2.25 10.42 -7.31
CA ALA A 138 2.44 11.59 -8.18
C ALA A 138 1.14 12.06 -8.85
N GLY A 139 0.04 12.08 -8.08
CA GLY A 139 -1.28 12.50 -8.56
C GLY A 139 -2.01 11.47 -9.45
N LYS A 140 -1.44 10.28 -9.66
CA LYS A 140 -2.11 9.21 -10.40
C LYS A 140 -3.14 8.53 -9.49
N GLN A 141 -4.41 8.69 -9.83
CA GLN A 141 -5.53 8.05 -9.12
C GLN A 141 -5.91 6.78 -9.84
N ARG A 142 -5.40 5.64 -9.37
CA ARG A 142 -5.60 4.32 -9.98
C ARG A 142 -6.39 3.44 -9.02
N LEU A 143 -7.57 2.99 -9.45
CA LEU A 143 -8.52 2.26 -8.61
C LEU A 143 -8.60 0.77 -8.95
N GLY A 144 -7.84 0.28 -9.94
CA GLY A 144 -7.83 -1.13 -10.32
C GLY A 144 -7.49 -2.02 -9.13
N GLY A 145 -8.26 -3.09 -8.94
CA GLY A 145 -8.14 -4.00 -7.80
C GLY A 145 -8.68 -3.45 -6.47
N SER A 146 -9.15 -2.21 -6.41
CA SER A 146 -9.76 -1.66 -5.19
C SER A 146 -11.13 -2.28 -4.89
N ALA A 147 -11.58 -2.19 -3.63
CA ALA A 147 -12.92 -2.61 -3.25
C ALA A 147 -14.01 -1.87 -4.05
N LEU A 148 -13.81 -0.57 -4.34
CA LEU A 148 -14.73 0.21 -5.17
C LEU A 148 -14.79 -0.34 -6.59
N ALA A 149 -13.65 -0.64 -7.22
CA ALA A 149 -13.61 -1.23 -8.57
C ALA A 149 -14.34 -2.58 -8.60
N GLN A 150 -14.13 -3.44 -7.60
CA GLN A 150 -14.80 -4.73 -7.50
C GLN A 150 -16.33 -4.60 -7.36
N ILE A 151 -16.80 -3.71 -6.48
CA ILE A 151 -18.24 -3.51 -6.26
C ILE A 151 -18.94 -2.90 -7.49
N THR A 152 -18.24 -2.03 -8.22
CA THR A 152 -18.79 -1.33 -9.39
C THR A 152 -18.51 -2.06 -10.71
N GLY A 153 -17.83 -3.21 -10.71
CA GLY A 153 -17.52 -3.98 -11.90
C GLY A 153 -16.50 -3.29 -12.83
N ARG A 154 -15.58 -2.51 -12.27
CA ARG A 154 -14.54 -1.78 -13.02
C ARG A 154 -13.23 -2.56 -13.08
N ASP A 155 -13.30 -3.80 -13.49
CA ASP A 155 -12.15 -4.74 -13.49
C ASP A 155 -11.01 -4.35 -14.46
N GLY A 156 -11.24 -3.42 -15.38
CA GLY A 156 -10.25 -2.95 -16.35
C GLY A 156 -9.56 -1.63 -15.98
N ASP A 157 -9.85 -1.06 -14.82
CA ASP A 157 -9.21 0.18 -14.39
C ASP A 157 -7.70 -0.02 -14.16
N PRO A 158 -6.88 1.02 -14.43
CA PRO A 158 -5.46 0.95 -14.11
C PRO A 158 -5.21 0.63 -12.64
N VAL A 159 -4.29 -0.29 -12.36
CA VAL A 159 -3.91 -0.65 -10.99
C VAL A 159 -2.92 0.37 -10.41
N PRO A 160 -2.96 0.61 -9.09
CA PRO A 160 -1.93 1.38 -8.42
C PRO A 160 -0.57 0.66 -8.48
N ASP A 161 0.51 1.43 -8.41
CA ASP A 161 1.88 0.91 -8.41
C ASP A 161 2.83 1.87 -7.69
N LEU A 162 3.96 1.38 -7.23
CA LEU A 162 5.11 2.20 -6.81
C LEU A 162 5.95 2.50 -8.05
N ASP A 163 5.63 3.58 -8.76
CA ASP A 163 6.30 3.96 -10.01
C ASP A 163 7.75 4.42 -9.81
N ASP A 164 8.04 5.05 -8.67
CA ASP A 164 9.38 5.56 -8.33
C ASP A 164 9.78 5.13 -6.92
N PRO A 165 10.64 4.11 -6.77
CA PRO A 165 11.15 3.68 -5.47
C PRO A 165 11.87 4.77 -4.67
N GLN A 166 12.44 5.77 -5.34
CA GLN A 166 13.15 6.86 -4.67
C GLN A 166 12.21 7.80 -3.88
N LEU A 167 10.94 7.88 -4.27
CA LEU A 167 9.94 8.60 -3.48
C LEU A 167 9.71 7.95 -2.11
N LEU A 168 9.72 6.62 -2.06
CA LEU A 168 9.61 5.88 -0.80
C LEU A 168 10.84 6.12 0.10
N VAL A 169 12.05 6.13 -0.48
CA VAL A 169 13.29 6.47 0.26
C VAL A 169 13.22 7.88 0.83
N LYS A 170 12.76 8.85 0.02
CA LYS A 170 12.59 10.25 0.47
C LYS A 170 11.53 10.37 1.57
N LEU A 171 10.40 9.67 1.45
CA LEU A 171 9.40 9.62 2.51
C LEU A 171 10.00 9.09 3.82
N TRP A 172 10.76 7.99 3.75
CA TRP A 172 11.43 7.40 4.92
C TRP A 172 12.32 8.41 5.62
N GLN A 173 13.15 9.12 4.86
CA GLN A 173 14.04 10.16 5.39
C GLN A 173 13.25 11.33 5.99
N ALA A 174 12.25 11.84 5.27
CA ALA A 174 11.46 12.99 5.72
C ALA A 174 10.68 12.70 7.02
N VAL A 175 10.08 11.52 7.15
CA VAL A 175 9.37 11.13 8.38
C VAL A 175 10.35 11.03 9.55
N ARG A 176 11.52 10.44 9.35
CA ARG A 176 12.54 10.34 10.41
C ARG A 176 13.06 11.71 10.86
N GLU A 177 13.35 12.59 9.91
CA GLU A 177 13.79 13.96 10.20
C GLU A 177 12.72 14.76 10.94
N ALA A 178 11.49 14.77 10.43
CA ALA A 178 10.39 15.49 11.05
C ALA A 178 10.06 14.94 12.45
N GLN A 179 10.17 13.63 12.65
CA GLN A 179 9.99 13.04 13.97
C GLN A 179 11.15 13.41 14.92
N ALA A 180 12.38 13.45 14.43
CA ALA A 180 13.54 13.86 15.24
C ALA A 180 13.45 15.32 15.71
N GLU A 181 12.82 16.18 14.91
CA GLU A 181 12.52 17.58 15.22
C GLU A 181 11.25 17.76 16.07
N GLY A 182 10.51 16.68 16.37
CA GLY A 182 9.27 16.73 17.15
C GLY A 182 8.09 17.36 16.39
N LEU A 183 8.14 17.38 15.06
CA LEU A 183 7.09 17.94 14.21
C LEU A 183 5.94 16.97 13.96
N LEU A 184 6.16 15.67 14.09
CA LEU A 184 5.14 14.65 13.88
C LEU A 184 4.51 14.23 15.20
N LEU A 185 3.20 14.35 15.30
CA LEU A 185 2.41 13.98 16.46
C LEU A 185 1.65 12.66 16.25
N ALA A 186 1.30 12.35 15.01
CA ALA A 186 0.63 11.12 14.61
C ALA A 186 1.11 10.68 13.22
N TYR A 187 0.92 9.41 12.92
CA TYR A 187 1.24 8.84 11.60
C TYR A 187 0.28 7.70 11.30
N HIS A 188 -0.18 7.65 10.07
CA HIS A 188 -0.90 6.51 9.51
C HIS A 188 -0.56 6.38 8.03
N ASP A 189 -0.28 5.17 7.56
CA ASP A 189 -0.16 4.89 6.13
C ASP A 189 -1.55 4.81 5.49
N ARG A 190 -1.63 5.17 4.23
CA ARG A 190 -2.86 5.00 3.44
C ARG A 190 -2.85 3.63 2.78
N SER A 191 -3.75 2.77 3.20
CA SER A 191 -3.89 1.41 2.69
C SER A 191 -5.29 1.15 2.11
N ASP A 192 -5.88 -0.01 2.34
CA ASP A 192 -7.22 -0.34 1.84
C ASP A 192 -8.28 0.61 2.39
N GLY A 193 -9.21 1.02 1.51
CA GLY A 193 -10.20 2.04 1.81
C GLY A 193 -9.74 3.48 1.57
N GLY A 194 -8.45 3.69 1.24
CA GLY A 194 -7.88 4.96 0.82
C GLY A 194 -7.91 6.06 1.87
N LEU A 195 -7.96 7.31 1.43
CA LEU A 195 -7.91 8.48 2.30
C LEU A 195 -9.06 8.53 3.31
N PHE A 196 -10.27 8.13 2.88
CA PHE A 196 -11.45 8.16 3.75
C PHE A 196 -11.30 7.20 4.93
N ALA A 197 -10.92 5.95 4.68
CA ALA A 197 -10.71 4.96 5.74
C ALA A 197 -9.61 5.42 6.70
N THR A 198 -8.46 5.84 6.18
CA THR A 198 -7.33 6.36 6.97
C THR A 198 -7.75 7.52 7.88
N ALA A 199 -8.50 8.50 7.36
CA ALA A 199 -8.97 9.61 8.16
C ALA A 199 -9.97 9.19 9.25
N CYS A 200 -10.86 8.21 8.94
CA CYS A 200 -11.75 7.63 9.94
C CYS A 200 -11.00 6.89 11.04
N GLU A 201 -10.01 6.08 10.69
CA GLU A 201 -9.20 5.32 11.65
C GLU A 201 -8.40 6.25 12.57
N MET A 202 -7.82 7.32 12.03
CA MET A 202 -7.15 8.34 12.84
C MET A 202 -8.14 9.08 13.76
N ALA A 203 -9.34 9.41 13.27
CA ALA A 203 -10.40 10.03 14.08
C ALA A 203 -10.87 9.09 15.20
N PHE A 204 -11.04 7.80 14.94
CA PHE A 204 -11.40 6.80 15.94
C PHE A 204 -10.31 6.64 17.00
N ALA A 205 -9.03 6.59 16.58
CA ALA A 205 -7.91 6.51 17.51
C ALA A 205 -7.84 7.71 18.43
N GLY A 206 -8.08 8.93 17.91
CA GLY A 206 -8.06 10.17 18.68
C GLY A 206 -9.37 10.52 19.39
N HIS A 207 -10.43 9.70 19.25
CA HIS A 207 -11.77 9.99 19.77
C HIS A 207 -12.29 11.38 19.38
N CYS A 208 -11.99 11.85 18.17
CA CYS A 208 -12.32 13.19 17.69
C CYS A 208 -12.89 13.15 16.25
N GLY A 209 -13.51 14.25 15.84
CA GLY A 209 -13.95 14.46 14.47
C GLY A 209 -12.83 15.06 13.61
N VAL A 210 -12.89 14.81 12.29
CA VAL A 210 -11.98 15.38 11.30
C VAL A 210 -12.78 16.08 10.22
N SER A 211 -12.38 17.30 9.85
CA SER A 211 -12.89 18.03 8.70
C SER A 211 -11.82 18.10 7.62
N LEU A 212 -12.11 17.58 6.43
CA LEU A 212 -11.21 17.56 5.30
C LEU A 212 -11.65 18.57 4.24
N GLN A 213 -10.70 19.37 3.74
CA GLN A 213 -10.90 20.26 2.60
C GLN A 213 -10.49 19.51 1.32
N LEU A 214 -11.47 18.83 0.69
CA LEU A 214 -11.23 18.00 -0.48
C LEU A 214 -10.95 18.82 -1.75
N ASP A 215 -11.34 20.09 -1.79
CA ASP A 215 -11.13 20.98 -2.94
C ASP A 215 -9.65 21.04 -3.33
N MET A 216 -8.75 21.03 -2.34
CA MET A 216 -7.29 21.02 -2.59
C MET A 216 -6.79 19.74 -3.26
N LEU A 217 -7.54 18.65 -3.19
CA LEU A 217 -7.22 17.40 -3.87
C LEU A 217 -7.79 17.34 -5.29
N THR A 218 -8.82 18.14 -5.57
CA THR A 218 -9.54 18.16 -6.85
C THR A 218 -9.09 19.27 -7.79
N ILE A 219 -8.43 20.31 -7.26
CA ILE A 219 -7.91 21.46 -8.02
C ILE A 219 -6.44 21.16 -8.36
N ASP A 220 -6.11 21.21 -9.64
CA ASP A 220 -4.71 21.21 -10.07
C ASP A 220 -4.15 22.63 -9.89
N PRO A 221 -3.25 22.86 -8.90
CA PRO A 221 -2.72 24.20 -8.64
C PRO A 221 -1.87 24.77 -9.79
N PHE A 222 -1.45 23.93 -10.74
CA PHE A 222 -0.66 24.32 -11.90
C PHE A 222 -1.52 24.60 -13.15
N THR A 223 -2.79 24.21 -13.15
CA THR A 223 -3.74 24.48 -14.24
C THR A 223 -4.78 25.55 -13.89
N ALA A 224 -4.72 26.11 -12.70
CA ALA A 224 -5.61 27.19 -12.27
C ALA A 224 -5.24 28.52 -12.94
N ASP A 225 -5.28 28.56 -14.26
CA ASP A 225 -5.39 29.81 -14.98
C ASP A 225 -6.84 30.29 -14.89
N ALA A 226 -7.01 31.54 -14.50
CA ALA A 226 -8.20 32.25 -14.11
C ALA A 226 -9.50 31.77 -14.81
N GLY A 227 -10.22 30.84 -14.20
CA GLY A 227 -11.63 30.56 -14.53
C GLY A 227 -12.06 29.14 -14.87
N ASP A 228 -11.16 28.23 -15.20
CA ASP A 228 -11.51 26.84 -15.51
C ASP A 228 -11.05 25.87 -14.40
N TYR A 229 -11.85 25.76 -13.34
CA TYR A 229 -11.67 24.70 -12.35
C TYR A 229 -12.10 23.35 -12.98
N LYS A 230 -11.20 22.60 -13.53
CA LYS A 230 -11.45 21.18 -13.83
C LYS A 230 -11.42 20.42 -12.52
N ILE A 231 -12.60 20.10 -12.01
CA ILE A 231 -12.76 19.19 -10.87
C ILE A 231 -12.30 17.82 -11.36
N ARG A 232 -11.19 17.31 -10.81
CA ARG A 232 -10.78 15.93 -11.00
C ARG A 232 -11.66 15.05 -10.10
N THR A 233 -12.84 14.67 -10.56
CA THR A 233 -13.74 13.78 -9.83
C THR A 233 -13.13 12.42 -9.50
N GLU A 234 -12.07 12.04 -10.19
CA GLU A 234 -11.29 10.80 -9.96
C GLU A 234 -10.39 10.86 -8.72
N GLN A 235 -10.20 12.03 -8.11
CA GLN A 235 -9.32 12.20 -6.95
C GLN A 235 -10.02 11.99 -5.59
N VAL A 236 -11.33 11.90 -5.59
CA VAL A 236 -12.15 11.85 -4.36
C VAL A 236 -12.74 10.45 -4.11
N ALA A 237 -12.61 9.53 -5.06
CA ALA A 237 -13.13 8.17 -4.95
C ALA A 237 -12.15 7.20 -4.26
#